data_c1132f4baf97b38e3d1149a5982947ce
#
_entry.id   c1132f4baf97b38e3d1149a5982947ce
#
_cell.length_a   1.000
_cell.length_b   1.000
_cell.length_c   1.000
_cell.angle_alpha   90.00
_cell.angle_beta   90.00
_cell.angle_gamma   90.00
#
_symmetry.space_group_name_H-M   'P 1'
#
loop_
_entity.id
_entity.type
_entity.pdbx_description
1 polymer ?
#
loop_
_entity_poly.entity_id
_entity_poly.type
_entity_poly.pdbx_seq_one_letter_code
_entity_poly.pdbx_strand_id
1 'polypeptide(L)'
;IGYMPQRFGLYEDLSVMANLRLHARLRGLEGEARDALFDRLLAFTSLGPFTRRLAGRLSGGMKQKLGIACALLGAPRVLLLDEPGVGVDPLSRQELWQMVSELSDDGMTVIWSTAYLDEAARCPGIIMLDGGRILYDGPPEGLTARVEGRVFHVSPGSEGSKAALARWTRTPGVEDAL
;
A
#
# COMPACT_ATOMS: atom_id res chain seq x y z
N ILE A 1 16.39 8.08 0.36
CA ILE A 1 14.99 7.86 0.03
C ILE A 1 14.87 6.54 -0.74
N GLY A 2 13.96 5.65 -0.30
CA GLY A 2 13.49 4.50 -1.06
C GLY A 2 12.21 4.87 -1.81
N TYR A 3 12.04 4.37 -3.03
CA TYR A 3 10.83 4.64 -3.82
C TYR A 3 10.38 3.35 -4.51
N MET A 4 9.11 3.04 -4.36
CA MET A 4 8.44 1.96 -5.07
C MET A 4 7.31 2.57 -5.92
N PRO A 5 7.45 2.61 -7.24
CA PRO A 5 6.42 3.13 -8.14
C PRO A 5 5.24 2.16 -8.26
N GLN A 6 4.07 2.67 -8.63
CA GLN A 6 2.85 1.90 -8.86
C GLN A 6 3.06 0.76 -9.88
N ARG A 7 3.75 1.04 -10.97
CA ARG A 7 4.21 0.01 -11.91
C ARG A 7 5.56 -0.52 -11.44
N PHE A 8 5.64 -1.82 -11.24
CA PHE A 8 6.84 -2.48 -10.74
C PHE A 8 8.09 -2.00 -11.50
N GLY A 9 9.01 -1.36 -10.80
CA GLY A 9 10.37 -1.12 -11.28
C GLY A 9 11.20 -2.40 -11.33
N LEU A 10 10.54 -3.55 -11.56
CA LEU A 10 11.13 -4.89 -11.59
C LEU A 10 11.30 -5.36 -13.03
N TYR A 11 12.36 -6.06 -13.27
CA TYR A 11 12.61 -6.76 -14.53
C TYR A 11 11.97 -8.15 -14.43
N GLU A 12 10.90 -8.38 -15.16
CA GLU A 12 10.08 -9.60 -15.07
C GLU A 12 10.80 -10.86 -15.54
N ASP A 13 11.73 -10.74 -16.45
CA ASP A 13 12.61 -11.76 -16.98
C ASP A 13 13.84 -12.07 -16.09
N LEU A 14 14.04 -11.28 -15.06
CA LEU A 14 15.04 -11.53 -14.03
C LEU A 14 14.44 -12.27 -12.83
N SER A 15 15.24 -13.10 -12.17
CA SER A 15 14.85 -13.75 -10.92
C SER A 15 14.75 -12.73 -9.76
N VAL A 16 14.12 -13.12 -8.65
CA VAL A 16 14.10 -12.32 -7.40
C VAL A 16 15.50 -11.87 -7.03
N MET A 17 16.46 -12.81 -6.94
CA MET A 17 17.84 -12.50 -6.60
C MET A 17 18.52 -11.60 -7.63
N ALA A 18 18.24 -11.79 -8.92
CA ALA A 18 18.82 -10.98 -9.98
C ALA A 18 18.31 -9.53 -9.95
N ASN A 19 17.03 -9.32 -9.64
CA ASN A 19 16.47 -7.99 -9.40
C ASN A 19 17.17 -7.31 -8.22
N LEU A 20 17.29 -7.97 -7.06
CA LEU A 20 17.99 -7.41 -5.90
C LEU A 20 19.44 -7.04 -6.24
N ARG A 21 20.17 -7.91 -6.93
CA ARG A 21 21.54 -7.63 -7.36
C ARG A 21 21.65 -6.44 -8.30
N LEU A 22 20.73 -6.32 -9.26
CA LEU A 22 20.69 -5.18 -10.17
C LEU A 22 20.47 -3.88 -9.41
N HIS A 23 19.44 -3.83 -8.56
CA HIS A 23 19.12 -2.64 -7.76
C HIS A 23 20.25 -2.28 -6.77
N ALA A 24 20.93 -3.27 -6.20
CA ALA A 24 22.09 -3.05 -5.33
C ALA A 24 23.27 -2.42 -6.11
N ARG A 25 23.56 -2.95 -7.30
CA ARG A 25 24.62 -2.40 -8.18
C ARG A 25 24.36 -0.96 -8.58
N LEU A 26 23.11 -0.62 -8.91
CA LEU A 26 22.71 0.75 -9.24
C LEU A 26 22.90 1.73 -8.05
N ARG A 27 22.97 1.20 -6.81
CA ARG A 27 23.23 1.98 -5.58
C ARG A 27 24.67 1.86 -5.09
N GLY A 28 25.55 1.19 -5.84
CA GLY A 28 26.94 1.00 -5.44
C GLY A 28 27.14 0.06 -4.24
N LEU A 29 26.16 -0.82 -3.96
CA LEU A 29 26.24 -1.77 -2.85
C LEU A 29 26.97 -3.05 -3.31
N GLU A 30 28.08 -3.39 -2.65
CA GLU A 30 28.92 -4.54 -2.98
C GLU A 30 29.42 -5.26 -1.71
N GLY A 31 30.00 -6.44 -1.90
CA GLY A 31 30.67 -7.20 -0.86
C GLY A 31 29.73 -7.85 0.17
N GLU A 32 30.30 -8.25 1.30
CA GLU A 32 29.61 -8.99 2.36
C GLU A 32 28.43 -8.22 2.99
N ALA A 33 28.55 -6.89 3.11
CA ALA A 33 27.49 -6.05 3.65
C ALA A 33 26.22 -6.09 2.77
N ARG A 34 26.38 -6.17 1.45
CA ARG A 34 25.27 -6.38 0.50
C ARG A 34 24.61 -7.73 0.72
N ASP A 35 25.41 -8.78 0.86
CA ASP A 35 24.90 -10.16 0.98
C ASP A 35 24.13 -10.34 2.30
N ALA A 36 24.64 -9.81 3.40
CA ALA A 36 23.94 -9.77 4.68
C ALA A 36 22.62 -8.94 4.61
N LEU A 37 22.61 -7.87 3.80
CA LEU A 37 21.38 -7.09 3.57
C LEU A 37 20.36 -7.89 2.75
N PHE A 38 20.81 -8.63 1.74
CA PHE A 38 19.91 -9.50 0.97
C PHE A 38 19.25 -10.55 1.84
N ASP A 39 19.99 -11.22 2.70
CA ASP A 39 19.43 -12.22 3.61
C ASP A 39 18.36 -11.63 4.53
N ARG A 40 18.61 -10.44 5.09
CA ARG A 40 17.63 -9.73 5.91
C ARG A 40 16.36 -9.34 5.12
N LEU A 41 16.52 -8.78 3.92
CA LEU A 41 15.40 -8.36 3.09
C LEU A 41 14.58 -9.56 2.58
N LEU A 42 15.23 -10.67 2.22
CA LEU A 42 14.58 -11.90 1.81
C LEU A 42 13.80 -12.55 2.96
N ALA A 43 14.36 -12.52 4.18
CA ALA A 43 13.65 -12.98 5.38
C ALA A 43 12.45 -12.09 5.69
N PHE A 44 12.63 -10.78 5.73
CA PHE A 44 11.60 -9.79 5.99
C PHE A 44 10.42 -9.89 5.01
N THR A 45 10.69 -10.09 3.73
CA THR A 45 9.67 -10.20 2.67
C THR A 45 9.14 -11.63 2.48
N SER A 46 9.69 -12.62 3.18
CA SER A 46 9.41 -14.05 2.99
C SER A 46 9.70 -14.54 1.56
N LEU A 47 10.60 -13.89 0.84
CA LEU A 47 10.98 -14.27 -0.52
C LEU A 47 12.17 -15.23 -0.60
N GLY A 48 12.77 -15.63 0.52
CA GLY A 48 13.89 -16.55 0.59
C GLY A 48 13.72 -17.83 -0.24
N PRO A 49 12.59 -18.56 -0.14
CA PRO A 49 12.34 -19.78 -0.93
C PRO A 49 12.21 -19.51 -2.45
N PHE A 50 12.03 -18.25 -2.88
CA PHE A 50 11.72 -17.90 -4.26
C PHE A 50 12.85 -17.18 -5.00
N THR A 51 14.05 -17.13 -4.45
CA THR A 51 15.22 -16.38 -4.98
C THR A 51 15.53 -16.66 -6.45
N ARG A 52 15.27 -17.90 -6.92
CA ARG A 52 15.51 -18.33 -8.31
C ARG A 52 14.29 -18.12 -9.22
N ARG A 53 13.10 -17.81 -8.68
CA ARG A 53 11.89 -17.61 -9.47
C ARG A 53 11.96 -16.29 -10.23
N LEU A 54 11.54 -16.29 -11.49
CA LEU A 54 11.43 -15.07 -12.29
C LEU A 54 10.38 -14.14 -11.69
N ALA A 55 10.65 -12.84 -11.68
CA ALA A 55 9.73 -11.85 -11.12
C ALA A 55 8.37 -11.85 -11.86
N GLY A 56 8.36 -12.11 -13.17
CA GLY A 56 7.14 -12.26 -13.94
C GLY A 56 6.23 -13.43 -13.51
N ARG A 57 6.79 -14.42 -12.79
CA ARG A 57 6.05 -15.60 -12.27
C ARG A 57 5.67 -15.48 -10.79
N LEU A 58 5.86 -14.33 -10.18
CA LEU A 58 5.42 -14.01 -8.83
C LEU A 58 3.95 -13.61 -8.84
N SER A 59 3.24 -13.85 -7.72
CA SER A 59 1.92 -13.25 -7.49
C SER A 59 2.04 -11.72 -7.36
N GLY A 60 0.91 -11.00 -7.46
CA GLY A 60 0.89 -9.54 -7.27
C GLY A 60 1.52 -9.12 -5.94
N GLY A 61 1.08 -9.73 -4.83
CA GLY A 61 1.65 -9.46 -3.51
C GLY A 61 3.14 -9.78 -3.40
N MET A 62 3.61 -10.87 -4.01
CA MET A 62 5.05 -11.19 -4.04
C MET A 62 5.86 -10.18 -4.87
N LYS A 63 5.30 -9.65 -5.96
CA LYS A 63 5.93 -8.58 -6.75
C LYS A 63 6.05 -7.30 -5.91
N GLN A 64 5.01 -6.92 -5.17
CA GLN A 64 5.05 -5.79 -4.25
C GLN A 64 6.12 -5.97 -3.16
N LYS A 65 6.17 -7.14 -2.52
CA LYS A 65 7.21 -7.46 -1.54
C LYS A 65 8.63 -7.34 -2.11
N LEU A 66 8.84 -7.81 -3.34
CA LEU A 66 10.14 -7.63 -4.03
C LEU A 66 10.42 -6.16 -4.34
N GLY A 67 9.41 -5.37 -4.74
CA GLY A 67 9.52 -3.93 -4.95
C GLY A 67 9.95 -3.20 -3.68
N ILE A 68 9.32 -3.52 -2.54
CA ILE A 68 9.71 -2.98 -1.22
C ILE A 68 11.15 -3.38 -0.89
N ALA A 69 11.52 -4.65 -1.06
CA ALA A 69 12.89 -5.10 -0.82
C ALA A 69 13.92 -4.31 -1.65
N CYS A 70 13.62 -4.07 -2.93
CA CYS A 70 14.47 -3.25 -3.80
C CYS A 70 14.52 -1.77 -3.35
N ALA A 71 13.41 -1.21 -2.88
CA ALA A 71 13.36 0.16 -2.37
C ALA A 71 14.15 0.34 -1.08
N LEU A 72 14.20 -0.69 -0.23
CA LEU A 72 14.93 -0.70 1.04
C LEU A 72 16.46 -0.87 0.90
N LEU A 73 16.95 -1.24 -0.28
CA LEU A 73 18.39 -1.29 -0.54
C LEU A 73 19.02 0.10 -0.31
N GLY A 74 20.09 0.15 0.45
CA GLY A 74 20.73 1.42 0.83
C GLY A 74 20.20 2.04 2.12
N ALA A 75 19.39 1.31 2.90
CA ALA A 75 18.88 1.71 4.21
C ALA A 75 18.28 3.14 4.21
N PRO A 76 17.22 3.40 3.45
CA PRO A 76 16.63 4.73 3.36
C PRO A 76 16.00 5.13 4.69
N ARG A 77 16.00 6.45 4.99
CA ARG A 77 15.27 7.03 6.13
C ARG A 77 13.81 7.34 5.79
N VAL A 78 13.50 7.44 4.51
CA VAL A 78 12.15 7.74 3.98
C VAL A 78 11.83 6.73 2.90
N LEU A 79 10.68 6.09 2.99
CA LEU A 79 10.14 5.15 2.01
C LEU A 79 8.87 5.74 1.40
N LEU A 80 8.87 5.87 0.07
CA LEU A 80 7.72 6.30 -0.72
C LEU A 80 7.13 5.09 -1.43
N LEU A 81 5.86 4.80 -1.18
CA LEU A 81 5.11 3.69 -1.77
C LEU A 81 3.94 4.24 -2.58
N ASP A 82 3.97 4.02 -3.89
CA ASP A 82 2.96 4.53 -4.79
C ASP A 82 1.94 3.43 -5.11
N GLU A 83 0.75 3.53 -4.50
CA GLU A 83 -0.36 2.59 -4.62
C GLU A 83 0.03 1.10 -4.46
N PRO A 84 0.74 0.71 -3.40
CA PRO A 84 1.28 -0.65 -3.26
C PRO A 84 0.21 -1.73 -3.09
N GLY A 85 -1.04 -1.35 -2.76
CA GLY A 85 -2.19 -2.25 -2.61
C GLY A 85 -2.91 -2.57 -3.92
N VAL A 86 -2.64 -1.83 -5.01
CA VAL A 86 -3.36 -2.00 -6.28
C VAL A 86 -3.01 -3.33 -6.96
N GLY A 87 -4.05 -4.08 -7.36
CA GLY A 87 -3.90 -5.38 -8.02
C GLY A 87 -3.42 -6.51 -7.10
N VAL A 88 -3.49 -6.32 -5.80
CA VAL A 88 -3.11 -7.31 -4.78
C VAL A 88 -4.36 -7.84 -4.09
N ASP A 89 -4.40 -9.13 -3.82
CA ASP A 89 -5.50 -9.76 -3.08
C ASP A 89 -5.56 -9.25 -1.63
N PRO A 90 -6.73 -9.32 -0.97
CA PRO A 90 -6.92 -8.73 0.37
C PRO A 90 -5.95 -9.26 1.44
N LEU A 91 -5.60 -10.56 1.40
CA LEU A 91 -4.68 -11.14 2.36
C LEU A 91 -3.26 -10.60 2.15
N SER A 92 -2.79 -10.60 0.91
CA SER A 92 -1.47 -10.04 0.57
C SER A 92 -1.39 -8.54 0.87
N ARG A 93 -2.49 -7.76 0.73
CA ARG A 93 -2.53 -6.35 1.16
C ARG A 93 -2.35 -6.20 2.66
N GLN A 94 -2.99 -7.07 3.44
CA GLN A 94 -2.83 -7.06 4.89
C GLN A 94 -1.39 -7.36 5.31
N GLU A 95 -0.75 -8.34 4.67
CA GLU A 95 0.66 -8.67 4.90
C GLU A 95 1.60 -7.52 4.53
N LEU A 96 1.34 -6.84 3.39
CA LEU A 96 2.11 -5.66 2.99
C LEU A 96 1.98 -4.53 4.01
N TRP A 97 0.75 -4.29 4.47
CA TRP A 97 0.49 -3.28 5.50
C TRP A 97 1.28 -3.58 6.78
N GLN A 98 1.22 -4.83 7.27
CA GLN A 98 1.96 -5.25 8.46
C GLN A 98 3.46 -5.03 8.31
N MET A 99 4.05 -5.45 7.19
CA MET A 99 5.47 -5.23 6.89
C MET A 99 5.83 -3.75 6.94
N VAL A 100 5.01 -2.88 6.35
CA VAL A 100 5.29 -1.44 6.31
C VAL A 100 5.09 -0.79 7.67
N SER A 101 4.11 -1.26 8.47
CA SER A 101 3.94 -0.81 9.84
C SER A 101 5.17 -1.13 10.71
N GLU A 102 5.74 -2.33 10.59
CA GLU A 102 6.98 -2.71 11.28
C GLU A 102 8.13 -1.76 10.94
N LEU A 103 8.29 -1.37 9.67
CA LEU A 103 9.32 -0.38 9.26
C LEU A 103 9.09 1.00 9.88
N SER A 104 7.82 1.41 10.01
CA SER A 104 7.46 2.69 10.65
C SER A 104 7.73 2.66 12.15
N ASP A 105 7.41 1.55 12.81
CA ASP A 105 7.66 1.36 14.25
C ASP A 105 9.17 1.35 14.56
N ASP A 106 9.99 0.87 13.63
CA ASP A 106 11.46 0.94 13.68
C ASP A 106 12.02 2.34 13.36
N GLY A 107 11.16 3.34 13.20
CA GLY A 107 11.53 4.75 13.02
C GLY A 107 11.74 5.20 11.58
N MET A 108 11.35 4.41 10.58
CA MET A 108 11.35 4.83 9.18
C MET A 108 10.16 5.73 8.89
N THR A 109 10.38 6.86 8.23
CA THR A 109 9.27 7.65 7.69
C THR A 109 8.71 6.98 6.45
N VAL A 110 7.41 6.64 6.46
CA VAL A 110 6.74 6.03 5.30
C VAL A 110 5.66 6.95 4.77
N ILE A 111 5.64 7.14 3.47
CA ILE A 111 4.57 7.82 2.74
C ILE A 111 3.94 6.77 1.81
N TRP A 112 2.67 6.48 2.04
CA TRP A 112 1.89 5.49 1.31
C TRP A 112 0.76 6.18 0.56
N SER A 113 0.81 6.23 -0.79
CA SER A 113 -0.33 6.68 -1.58
C SER A 113 -1.33 5.54 -1.77
N THR A 114 -2.61 5.85 -1.65
CA THR A 114 -3.68 4.86 -1.87
C THR A 114 -4.99 5.54 -2.26
N ALA A 115 -5.81 4.84 -3.05
CA ALA A 115 -7.21 5.18 -3.30
C ALA A 115 -8.15 4.43 -2.34
N TYR A 116 -7.64 3.54 -1.49
CA TYR A 116 -8.45 2.74 -0.56
C TYR A 116 -8.59 3.44 0.79
N LEU A 117 -9.81 3.82 1.14
CA LEU A 117 -10.11 4.53 2.39
C LEU A 117 -9.82 3.68 3.64
N ASP A 118 -9.97 2.36 3.54
CA ASP A 118 -9.66 1.43 4.62
C ASP A 118 -8.15 1.36 4.93
N GLU A 119 -7.29 1.60 3.95
CA GLU A 119 -5.86 1.75 4.15
C GLU A 119 -5.54 3.11 4.78
N ALA A 120 -6.13 4.19 4.25
CA ALA A 120 -5.95 5.54 4.79
C ALA A 120 -6.38 5.65 6.26
N ALA A 121 -7.49 4.99 6.63
CA ALA A 121 -8.01 5.00 8.00
C ALA A 121 -7.07 4.35 9.05
N ARG A 122 -6.06 3.60 8.62
CA ARG A 122 -5.06 2.98 9.51
C ARG A 122 -3.82 3.86 9.71
N CYS A 123 -3.65 4.90 8.90
CA CYS A 123 -2.49 5.79 8.99
C CYS A 123 -2.63 6.74 10.18
N PRO A 124 -1.54 7.12 10.85
CA PRO A 124 -1.57 8.13 11.92
C PRO A 124 -1.90 9.54 11.40
N GLY A 125 -1.71 9.80 10.12
CA GLY A 125 -2.05 11.04 9.45
C GLY A 125 -2.28 10.82 7.96
N ILE A 126 -3.18 11.61 7.38
CA ILE A 126 -3.54 11.54 5.97
C ILE A 126 -3.52 12.93 5.32
N ILE A 127 -3.17 12.95 4.06
CA ILE A 127 -3.34 14.10 3.17
C ILE A 127 -4.27 13.67 2.05
N MET A 128 -5.47 14.24 2.00
CA MET A 128 -6.44 13.97 0.93
C MET A 128 -6.25 14.99 -0.19
N LEU A 129 -6.12 14.51 -1.41
CA LEU A 129 -5.89 15.31 -2.59
C LEU A 129 -7.05 15.16 -3.58
N ASP A 130 -7.51 16.26 -4.15
CA ASP A 130 -8.44 16.27 -5.29
C ASP A 130 -8.15 17.46 -6.20
N GLY A 131 -8.18 17.23 -7.50
CA GLY A 131 -7.94 18.26 -8.52
C GLY A 131 -6.63 19.06 -8.30
N GLY A 132 -5.59 18.43 -7.74
CA GLY A 132 -4.31 19.09 -7.43
C GLY A 132 -4.33 19.98 -6.19
N ARG A 133 -5.37 19.89 -5.34
CA ARG A 133 -5.52 20.65 -4.11
C ARG A 133 -5.60 19.73 -2.91
N ILE A 134 -5.07 20.21 -1.77
CA ILE A 134 -5.24 19.53 -0.49
C ILE A 134 -6.65 19.83 0.02
N LEU A 135 -7.48 18.80 0.16
CA LEU A 135 -8.80 18.88 0.75
C LEU A 135 -8.76 18.69 2.27
N TYR A 136 -7.84 17.85 2.73
CA TYR A 136 -7.66 17.54 4.14
C TYR A 136 -6.20 17.21 4.43
N ASP A 137 -5.75 17.62 5.61
CA ASP A 137 -4.45 17.30 6.19
C ASP A 137 -4.66 17.11 7.69
N GLY A 138 -4.36 15.92 8.21
CA GLY A 138 -4.54 15.59 9.64
C GLY A 138 -4.85 14.11 9.88
N PRO A 139 -5.25 13.74 11.12
CA PRO A 139 -5.60 12.38 11.47
C PRO A 139 -6.93 11.93 10.81
N PRO A 140 -7.10 10.63 10.47
CA PRO A 140 -8.30 10.12 9.80
C PRO A 140 -9.62 10.46 10.52
N GLU A 141 -9.61 10.45 11.84
CA GLU A 141 -10.79 10.75 12.68
C GLU A 141 -11.32 12.16 12.44
N GLY A 142 -10.45 13.13 12.16
CA GLY A 142 -10.85 14.50 11.84
C GLY A 142 -11.57 14.62 10.51
N LEU A 143 -11.31 13.70 9.55
CA LEU A 143 -12.05 13.62 8.31
C LEU A 143 -13.46 13.06 8.53
N THR A 144 -13.60 11.97 9.29
CA THR A 144 -14.89 11.37 9.60
C THR A 144 -15.78 12.28 10.44
N ALA A 145 -15.20 13.06 11.36
CA ALA A 145 -15.92 14.05 12.15
C ALA A 145 -16.62 15.14 11.29
N ARG A 146 -16.10 15.44 10.10
CA ARG A 146 -16.72 16.41 9.17
C ARG A 146 -18.06 15.94 8.56
N VAL A 147 -18.29 14.63 8.53
CA VAL A 147 -19.51 14.01 8.02
C VAL A 147 -20.42 13.48 9.14
N GLU A 148 -20.04 13.69 10.40
CA GLU A 148 -20.86 13.32 11.55
C GLU A 148 -22.20 14.08 11.48
N GLY A 149 -23.32 13.34 11.70
CA GLY A 149 -24.67 13.86 11.54
C GLY A 149 -25.14 14.03 10.08
N ARG A 150 -24.32 13.68 9.08
CA ARG A 150 -24.67 13.69 7.66
C ARG A 150 -24.75 12.29 7.05
N VAL A 151 -24.19 11.28 7.70
CA VAL A 151 -24.24 9.88 7.28
C VAL A 151 -25.09 9.08 8.26
N PHE A 152 -26.06 8.35 7.75
CA PHE A 152 -27.04 7.61 8.54
C PHE A 152 -27.13 6.16 8.04
N HIS A 153 -27.19 5.22 8.97
CA HIS A 153 -27.58 3.86 8.66
C HIS A 153 -29.10 3.75 8.72
N VAL A 154 -29.70 3.37 7.60
CA VAL A 154 -31.16 3.24 7.50
C VAL A 154 -31.51 1.79 7.24
N SER A 155 -32.32 1.19 8.13
CA SER A 155 -32.86 -0.15 7.92
C SER A 155 -33.92 -0.12 6.80
N PRO A 156 -33.86 -1.05 5.83
CA PRO A 156 -34.77 -1.05 4.67
C PRO A 156 -36.23 -1.34 5.02
N GLY A 157 -36.52 -1.75 6.26
CA GLY A 157 -37.87 -2.14 6.69
C GLY A 157 -38.40 -3.35 5.93
N SER A 158 -39.72 -3.37 5.68
CA SER A 158 -40.40 -4.47 4.98
C SER A 158 -40.23 -4.42 3.44
N GLU A 159 -39.75 -3.34 2.89
CA GLU A 159 -39.61 -3.15 1.42
C GLU A 159 -38.39 -3.84 0.80
N GLY A 160 -37.44 -4.27 1.63
CA GLY A 160 -36.19 -4.89 1.21
C GLY A 160 -35.13 -3.88 0.71
N SER A 161 -33.84 -4.30 0.81
CA SER A 161 -32.71 -3.39 0.58
C SER A 161 -32.67 -2.73 -0.80
N LYS A 162 -33.00 -3.45 -1.88
CA LYS A 162 -32.97 -2.92 -3.23
C LYS A 162 -34.02 -1.82 -3.49
N ALA A 163 -35.22 -1.99 -2.96
CA ALA A 163 -36.29 -1.01 -3.09
C ALA A 163 -36.00 0.23 -2.24
N ALA A 164 -35.53 0.03 -1.00
CA ALA A 164 -35.10 1.10 -0.12
C ALA A 164 -33.98 1.94 -0.74
N LEU A 165 -32.94 1.30 -1.29
CA LEU A 165 -31.84 1.98 -1.99
C LEU A 165 -32.35 2.84 -3.15
N ALA A 166 -33.20 2.28 -4.03
CA ALA A 166 -33.78 3.01 -5.17
C ALA A 166 -34.65 4.20 -4.75
N ARG A 167 -35.30 4.12 -3.58
CA ARG A 167 -36.07 5.22 -3.01
C ARG A 167 -35.16 6.31 -2.46
N TRP A 168 -34.18 5.95 -1.63
CA TRP A 168 -33.28 6.91 -1.00
C TRP A 168 -32.44 7.67 -2.03
N THR A 169 -31.91 6.99 -3.06
CA THR A 169 -31.16 7.64 -4.16
C THR A 169 -31.97 8.74 -4.89
N ARG A 170 -33.32 8.67 -4.82
CA ARG A 170 -34.22 9.68 -5.44
C ARG A 170 -34.80 10.68 -4.44
N THR A 171 -34.46 10.54 -3.15
CA THR A 171 -35.01 11.42 -2.11
C THR A 171 -34.23 12.74 -2.08
N PRO A 172 -34.91 13.89 -2.18
CA PRO A 172 -34.28 15.21 -2.08
C PRO A 172 -33.49 15.34 -0.77
N GLY A 173 -32.25 15.81 -0.84
CA GLY A 173 -31.35 15.97 0.31
C GLY A 173 -30.51 14.74 0.62
N VAL A 174 -30.68 13.63 -0.10
CA VAL A 174 -29.75 12.48 -0.08
C VAL A 174 -28.76 12.67 -1.21
N GLU A 175 -27.48 12.79 -0.88
CA GLU A 175 -26.39 12.96 -1.87
C GLU A 175 -25.96 11.62 -2.46
N ASP A 176 -25.93 10.56 -1.62
CA ASP A 176 -25.61 9.18 -2.03
C ASP A 176 -26.30 8.16 -1.10
N ALA A 177 -26.55 6.96 -1.61
CA ALA A 177 -27.11 5.83 -0.85
C ALA A 177 -26.46 4.53 -1.36
N LEU A 178 -25.97 3.72 -0.43
CA LEU A 178 -25.21 2.47 -0.69
C LEU A 178 -25.90 1.27 -0.05
#